data_64a98b3c33b5a2928808f15242e53000
#
_entry.id   64a98b3c33b5a2928808f15242e53000
#
_cell.length_a   1.000
_cell.length_b   1.000
_cell.length_c   1.000
_cell.angle_alpha   90.00
_cell.angle_beta   90.00
_cell.angle_gamma   90.00
#
_symmetry.space_group_name_H-M   'P 1'
#
loop_
_entity.id
_entity.type
_entity.pdbx_description
1 polymer ?
#
loop_
_entity_poly.entity_id
_entity_poly.type
_entity_poly.pdbx_seq_one_letter_code
_entity_poly.pdbx_strand_id
1 'polypeptide(L)' 'MSAKTNAEVVIGGKVYTLSGFESEEYLQKIASYINTKISEAEELDSFKHLTPDMRAILTELNIADDYFKAKAQVEKLEL' A
#
# COMPACT_ATOMS: atom_id res chain seq x y z
N MET A 1 16.62 21.78 8.68
CA MET A 1 16.87 20.35 8.48
C MET A 1 15.66 19.54 8.86
N SER A 2 15.25 18.65 7.97
CA SER A 2 14.15 17.75 8.27
C SER A 2 14.61 16.66 9.24
N ALA A 3 13.92 16.51 10.35
CA ALA A 3 14.17 15.43 11.27
C ALA A 3 13.52 14.14 10.72
N LYS A 4 14.17 13.01 11.00
CA LYS A 4 13.58 11.71 10.68
C LYS A 4 12.35 11.49 11.54
N THR A 5 11.29 11.05 10.92
CA THR A 5 10.06 10.69 11.60
C THR A 5 10.04 9.19 11.86
N ASN A 6 9.69 8.80 13.08
CA ASN A 6 9.45 7.41 13.42
C ASN A 6 7.96 7.24 13.67
N ALA A 7 7.34 6.31 12.96
CA ALA A 7 5.91 6.07 13.10
C ALA A 7 5.64 4.59 13.23
N GLU A 8 4.74 4.22 14.14
CA GLU A 8 4.24 2.86 14.21
C GLU A 8 3.00 2.76 13.34
N VAL A 9 3.00 1.81 12.44
CA VAL A 9 1.87 1.57 11.53
C VAL A 9 1.44 0.12 11.64
N VAL A 10 0.15 -0.11 11.40
CA VAL A 10 -0.38 -1.48 11.36
C VAL A 10 -0.65 -1.83 9.91
N ILE A 11 -0.01 -2.88 9.43
CA ILE A 11 -0.19 -3.37 8.05
C ILE A 11 -0.44 -4.87 8.12
N GLY A 12 -1.59 -5.29 7.59
CA GLY A 12 -1.96 -6.70 7.59
C GLY A 12 -2.07 -7.31 8.99
N GLY A 13 -2.44 -6.49 9.97
CA GLY A 13 -2.59 -6.93 11.36
C GLY A 13 -1.30 -6.96 12.16
N LYS A 14 -0.18 -6.56 11.58
CA LYS A 14 1.12 -6.53 12.26
C LYS A 14 1.60 -5.10 12.42
N VAL A 15 2.27 -4.82 13.54
CA VAL A 15 2.82 -3.49 13.82
C VAL A 15 4.24 -3.40 13.27
N TYR A 16 4.50 -2.33 12.54
CA TYR A 16 5.82 -2.02 12.00
C TYR A 16 6.21 -0.62 12.42
N THR A 17 7.50 -0.42 12.69
CA THR A 17 8.05 0.91 12.93
C THR A 17 8.72 1.37 11.66
N LEU A 18 8.24 2.47 11.10
CA LEU A 18 8.78 3.06 9.88
C LEU A 18 9.53 4.32 10.22
N SER A 19 10.66 4.52 9.56
CA SER A 19 11.46 5.73 9.67
C SER A 19 11.60 6.37 8.31
N GLY A 20 11.43 7.68 8.25
CA GLY A 20 11.54 8.40 6.99
C GLY A 20 11.51 9.90 7.21
N PHE A 21 11.55 10.65 6.13
CA PHE A 21 11.50 12.11 6.18
C PHE A 21 10.09 12.66 5.95
N GLU A 22 9.14 11.77 5.66
CA GLU A 22 7.75 12.15 5.49
C GLU A 22 7.06 12.30 6.85
N SER A 23 5.93 13.00 6.87
CA SER A 23 5.17 13.19 8.11
C SER A 23 4.55 11.87 8.58
N GLU A 24 4.26 11.80 9.87
CA GLU A 24 3.55 10.64 10.43
C GLU A 24 2.19 10.46 9.78
N GLU A 25 1.48 11.56 9.52
CA GLU A 25 0.17 11.50 8.85
C GLU A 25 0.28 10.85 7.48
N TYR A 26 1.33 11.19 6.74
CA TYR A 26 1.55 10.62 5.41
C TYR A 26 1.86 9.12 5.51
N LEU A 27 2.69 8.72 6.47
CA LEU A 27 3.01 7.31 6.67
C LEU A 27 1.77 6.50 7.07
N GLN A 28 0.90 7.07 7.90
CA GLN A 28 -0.36 6.43 8.26
C GLN A 28 -1.29 6.32 7.05
N LYS A 29 -1.31 7.31 6.19
CA LYS A 29 -2.10 7.30 4.97
C LYS A 29 -1.66 6.18 4.03
N ILE A 30 -0.34 5.99 3.88
CA ILE A 30 0.21 4.90 3.08
C ILE A 30 -0.20 3.55 3.65
N ALA A 31 -0.06 3.37 4.97
CA ALA A 31 -0.43 2.12 5.64
C ALA A 31 -1.92 1.82 5.45
N SER A 32 -2.76 2.83 5.58
CA SER A 32 -4.21 2.70 5.39
C SER A 32 -4.55 2.26 3.97
N TYR A 33 -3.88 2.82 2.98
CA TYR A 33 -4.06 2.43 1.57
C TYR A 33 -3.70 0.96 1.36
N ILE A 34 -2.55 0.54 1.90
CA ILE A 34 -2.11 -0.86 1.78
C ILE A 34 -3.14 -1.79 2.43
N ASN A 35 -3.63 -1.44 3.62
CA ASN A 35 -4.64 -2.24 4.31
C ASN A 35 -5.93 -2.35 3.51
N THR A 36 -6.35 -1.29 2.85
CA THR A 36 -7.52 -1.31 1.97
C THR A 36 -7.30 -2.29 0.81
N LYS A 37 -6.12 -2.27 0.21
CA LYS A 37 -5.80 -3.18 -0.90
C LYS A 37 -5.77 -4.64 -0.44
N ILE A 38 -5.24 -4.90 0.75
CA ILE A 38 -5.25 -6.24 1.33
C ILE A 38 -6.69 -6.71 1.54
N SER A 39 -7.55 -5.86 2.11
CA SER A 39 -8.96 -6.20 2.35
C SER A 39 -9.71 -6.49 1.06
N GLU A 40 -9.48 -5.69 0.02
CA GLU A 40 -10.10 -5.92 -1.28
C GLU A 40 -9.69 -7.27 -1.88
N ALA A 41 -8.41 -7.61 -1.76
CA ALA A 41 -7.91 -8.88 -2.28
C ALA A 41 -8.50 -10.07 -1.52
N GLU A 42 -8.68 -9.94 -0.21
CA GLU A 42 -9.23 -11.00 0.63
C GLU A 42 -10.67 -11.36 0.28
N GLU A 43 -11.41 -10.44 -0.36
CA GLU A 43 -12.78 -10.70 -0.80
C GLU A 43 -12.85 -11.62 -2.00
N LEU A 44 -11.75 -11.82 -2.72
CA LEU A 44 -11.72 -12.71 -3.88
C LEU A 44 -11.65 -14.15 -3.41
N ASP A 45 -12.53 -15.00 -3.94
CA ASP A 45 -12.54 -16.42 -3.58
C ASP A 45 -11.21 -17.10 -3.90
N SER A 46 -10.60 -16.73 -5.03
CA SER A 46 -9.31 -17.29 -5.44
C SER A 46 -8.19 -16.97 -4.46
N PHE A 47 -8.31 -15.86 -3.73
CA PHE A 47 -7.29 -15.41 -2.78
C PHE A 47 -7.12 -16.39 -1.62
N LYS A 48 -8.22 -17.03 -1.21
CA LYS A 48 -8.22 -17.96 -0.09
C LYS A 48 -7.36 -19.19 -0.31
N HIS A 49 -7.12 -19.54 -1.57
CA HIS A 49 -6.34 -20.72 -1.94
C HIS A 49 -4.86 -20.42 -2.18
N LEU A 50 -4.47 -19.15 -2.03
CA LEU A 50 -3.08 -18.73 -2.25
C LEU A 50 -2.25 -18.88 -0.96
N THR A 51 -0.97 -19.17 -1.15
CA THR A 51 -0.02 -19.13 -0.04
C THR A 51 0.15 -17.69 0.44
N PRO A 52 0.64 -17.47 1.68
CA PRO A 52 0.92 -16.12 2.14
C PRO A 52 1.83 -15.33 1.21
N ASP A 53 2.85 -15.96 0.64
CA ASP A 53 3.76 -15.30 -0.29
C ASP A 53 3.05 -14.86 -1.56
N MET A 54 2.18 -15.71 -2.09
CA MET A 54 1.41 -15.38 -3.29
C MET A 54 0.39 -14.27 -3.01
N ARG A 55 -0.19 -14.24 -1.81
CA ARG A 55 -1.10 -13.18 -1.40
C ARG A 55 -0.39 -11.83 -1.37
N ALA A 56 0.85 -11.81 -0.85
CA ALA A 56 1.65 -10.60 -0.81
C ALA A 56 1.96 -10.10 -2.23
N ILE A 57 2.35 -11.00 -3.12
CA ILE A 57 2.64 -10.66 -4.51
C ILE A 57 1.40 -10.09 -5.21
N LEU A 58 0.25 -10.70 -5.01
CA LEU A 58 -1.00 -10.22 -5.61
C LEU A 58 -1.34 -8.80 -5.14
N THR A 59 -1.17 -8.54 -3.85
CA THR A 59 -1.39 -7.21 -3.29
C THR A 59 -0.43 -6.19 -3.90
N GLU A 60 0.84 -6.55 -4.02
CA GLU A 60 1.86 -5.69 -4.62
C GLU A 60 1.56 -5.38 -6.08
N LEU A 61 1.15 -6.38 -6.84
CA LEU A 61 0.77 -6.20 -8.25
C LEU A 61 -0.43 -5.25 -8.37
N ASN A 62 -1.40 -5.40 -7.48
CA ASN A 62 -2.58 -4.54 -7.49
C ASN A 62 -2.23 -3.09 -7.18
N ILE A 63 -1.33 -2.86 -6.24
CA ILE A 63 -0.86 -1.52 -5.90
C ILE A 63 -0.10 -0.91 -7.08
N ALA A 64 0.78 -1.68 -7.70
CA ALA A 64 1.54 -1.21 -8.86
C ALA A 64 0.61 -0.87 -10.03
N ASP A 65 -0.42 -1.69 -10.24
CA ASP A 65 -1.43 -1.45 -11.26
C ASP A 65 -2.13 -0.12 -11.04
N ASP A 66 -2.53 0.18 -9.81
CA ASP A 66 -3.14 1.45 -9.45
C ASP A 66 -2.22 2.62 -9.77
N TYR A 67 -0.94 2.48 -9.46
CA TYR A 67 0.05 3.51 -9.74
C TYR A 67 0.12 3.82 -11.24
N PHE A 68 0.26 2.78 -12.06
CA PHE A 68 0.40 2.99 -13.50
C PHE A 68 -0.87 3.52 -14.15
N LYS A 69 -2.03 3.13 -13.65
CA LYS A 69 -3.31 3.67 -14.13
C LYS A 69 -3.44 5.15 -13.78
N ALA A 70 -3.06 5.52 -12.56
CA ALA A 70 -3.09 6.92 -12.14
C ALA A 70 -2.10 7.75 -12.95
N LYS A 71 -0.91 7.22 -13.21
CA LYS A 71 0.10 7.89 -14.02
C LYS A 71 -0.40 8.14 -15.45
N ALA A 72 -1.03 7.14 -16.05
CA ALA A 72 -1.60 7.27 -17.38
C ALA A 72 -2.70 8.33 -17.43
N GLN A 73 -3.50 8.41 -16.37
CA GLN A 73 -4.56 9.42 -16.26
C GLN A 73 -3.97 10.83 -16.21
N VAL A 74 -2.91 11.03 -15.44
CA VAL A 74 -2.22 12.32 -15.35
C VAL A 74 -1.65 12.71 -16.70
N GLU A 75 -1.01 11.78 -17.39
CA GLU A 75 -0.44 12.02 -18.71
C GLU A 75 -1.50 12.46 -19.73
N LYS A 76 -2.70 11.89 -19.68
CA LYS A 76 -3.81 12.30 -20.51
C LYS A 76 -4.26 13.73 -20.21
N LEU A 77 -4.26 14.11 -18.94
CA LEU A 77 -4.70 15.44 -18.53
C LEU A 77 -3.69 16.53 -18.87
N GLU A 78 -2.44 16.18 -19.04
CA GLU A 78 -1.37 17.12 -19.39
C GLU A 78 -1.35 17.45 -20.89
N LEU A 79 -2.06 16.72 -21.69
CA LEU A 79 -2.18 17.03 -23.12
C LEU A 79 -3.21 18.15 -23.32
#